data_3045d1e2503e99fb8da3a3fad6855044
#
_entry.id   3045d1e2503e99fb8da3a3fad6855044
#
_cell.length_a   1.000
_cell.length_b   1.000
_cell.length_c   1.000
_cell.angle_alpha   90.00
_cell.angle_beta   90.00
_cell.angle_gamma   90.00
#
_symmetry.space_group_name_H-M   'P 1'
#
loop_
_entity.id
_entity.type
_entity.pdbx_description
1 polymer ?
#
loop_
_entity_poly.entity_id
_entity_poly.type
_entity_poly.pdbx_seq_one_letter_code
_entity_poly.pdbx_strand_id
1 'polypeptide(L)'
;MIFVTIGTSEPFDRLIAALPDDASEELVVQCGQSSMRPAGAEVHEYLSYDELVTLVRRARVVVCHAGVGTILTALANGRRPIVVPRLARHGEAVDDHQVALARRLADVGLVLLAEDPSLVPQLLADTDAVVAEAPRPAPALLAELSSFVANAVRRPA
;
A
#
# COMPACT_ATOMS: atom_id res chain seq x y z
N MET A 1 2.82 2.94 -15.42
CA MET A 1 2.99 3.77 -14.21
C MET A 1 2.84 2.92 -12.98
N ILE A 2 3.79 3.02 -12.07
CA ILE A 2 3.73 2.49 -10.70
C ILE A 2 3.28 3.63 -9.78
N PHE A 3 2.28 3.40 -8.95
CA PHE A 3 1.86 4.36 -7.93
C PHE A 3 2.17 3.82 -6.54
N VAL A 4 2.93 4.60 -5.75
CA VAL A 4 3.31 4.26 -4.38
C VAL A 4 2.71 5.25 -3.41
N THR A 5 2.07 4.76 -2.34
CA THR A 5 1.54 5.62 -1.28
C THR A 5 1.83 5.04 0.10
N ILE A 6 2.47 5.83 0.92
CA ILE A 6 2.82 5.45 2.30
C ILE A 6 1.89 6.04 3.36
N GLY A 7 0.84 6.78 2.93
CA GLY A 7 -0.01 7.52 3.85
C GLY A 7 0.63 8.84 4.30
N THR A 8 0.02 9.50 5.28
CA THR A 8 0.39 10.85 5.69
C THR A 8 0.86 10.96 7.15
N SER A 9 0.61 9.93 7.98
CA SER A 9 0.78 10.02 9.44
C SER A 9 2.24 9.84 9.89
N GLU A 10 2.94 8.86 9.30
CA GLU A 10 4.25 8.45 9.75
C GLU A 10 5.19 8.25 8.55
N PRO A 11 6.50 8.52 8.70
CA PRO A 11 7.47 8.24 7.65
C PRO A 11 7.56 6.74 7.37
N PHE A 12 7.95 6.38 6.13
CA PHE A 12 8.20 5.01 5.73
C PHE A 12 9.39 4.94 4.76
N ASP A 13 10.51 5.51 5.19
CA ASP A 13 11.73 5.63 4.37
C ASP A 13 12.24 4.26 3.90
N ARG A 14 12.06 3.19 4.68
CA ARG A 14 12.43 1.83 4.32
C ARG A 14 11.71 1.34 3.07
N LEU A 15 10.44 1.68 2.89
CA LEU A 15 9.71 1.35 1.66
C LEU A 15 10.21 2.19 0.49
N ILE A 16 10.40 3.50 0.69
CA ILE A 16 10.88 4.39 -0.37
C ILE A 16 12.27 3.98 -0.85
N ALA A 17 13.17 3.59 0.07
CA ALA A 17 14.52 3.13 -0.25
C ALA A 17 14.56 1.83 -1.06
N ALA A 18 13.50 1.04 -1.03
CA ALA A 18 13.41 -0.22 -1.78
C ALA A 18 12.75 -0.08 -3.16
N LEU A 19 12.31 1.12 -3.53
CA LEU A 19 11.74 1.36 -4.85
C LEU A 19 12.84 1.30 -5.92
N PRO A 20 12.51 0.83 -7.13
CA PRO A 20 13.49 0.79 -8.20
C PRO A 20 13.89 2.21 -8.63
N ASP A 21 15.19 2.42 -8.80
CA ASP A 21 15.76 3.67 -9.36
C ASP A 21 15.72 3.68 -10.90
N ASP A 22 15.09 2.68 -11.49
CA ASP A 22 15.05 2.48 -12.94
C ASP A 22 13.93 3.33 -13.56
N ALA A 23 14.32 4.19 -14.49
CA ALA A 23 13.44 5.05 -15.26
C ALA A 23 12.64 4.31 -16.36
N SER A 24 12.60 2.97 -16.34
CA SER A 24 11.89 2.17 -17.36
C SER A 24 10.37 2.34 -17.29
N GLU A 25 9.85 2.74 -16.14
CA GLU A 25 8.42 2.99 -15.93
C GLU A 25 8.19 4.26 -15.12
N GLU A 26 7.16 5.03 -15.47
CA GLU A 26 6.72 6.21 -14.71
C GLU A 26 6.43 5.82 -13.25
N LEU A 27 7.11 6.48 -12.30
CA LEU A 27 6.96 6.28 -10.87
C LEU A 27 6.34 7.53 -10.23
N VAL A 28 5.20 7.37 -9.58
CA VAL A 28 4.53 8.44 -8.81
C VAL A 28 4.48 8.02 -7.35
N VAL A 29 4.98 8.86 -6.44
CA VAL A 29 5.11 8.54 -5.02
C VAL A 29 4.45 9.59 -4.15
N GLN A 30 3.50 9.16 -3.32
CA GLN A 30 3.07 9.96 -2.17
C GLN A 30 3.91 9.57 -0.96
N CYS A 31 4.80 10.47 -0.56
CA CYS A 31 5.83 10.21 0.45
C CYS A 31 5.45 10.67 1.87
N GLY A 32 4.29 11.35 2.06
CA GLY A 32 3.87 11.85 3.37
C GLY A 32 5.00 12.57 4.10
N GLN A 33 5.28 12.16 5.32
CA GLN A 33 6.31 12.74 6.18
C GLN A 33 7.70 12.10 5.98
N SER A 34 7.87 11.15 5.07
CA SER A 34 9.19 10.58 4.78
C SER A 34 10.15 11.64 4.26
N SER A 35 11.41 11.51 4.66
CA SER A 35 12.49 12.41 4.25
C SER A 35 13.07 12.03 2.88
N MET A 36 12.97 10.76 2.52
CA MET A 36 13.49 10.24 1.26
C MET A 36 12.64 10.63 0.05
N ARG A 37 13.33 10.87 -1.06
CA ARG A 37 12.73 11.18 -2.37
C ARG A 37 13.40 10.30 -3.41
N PRO A 38 12.67 9.38 -4.06
CA PRO A 38 13.26 8.53 -5.09
C PRO A 38 13.64 9.36 -6.32
N ALA A 39 14.80 9.07 -6.89
CA ALA A 39 15.28 9.75 -8.08
C ALA A 39 14.37 9.47 -9.28
N GLY A 40 14.06 10.50 -10.07
CA GLY A 40 13.26 10.34 -11.28
C GLY A 40 11.76 10.12 -11.07
N ALA A 41 11.29 10.09 -9.83
CA ALA A 41 9.87 9.96 -9.52
C ALA A 41 9.14 11.31 -9.48
N GLU A 42 7.87 11.32 -9.84
CA GLU A 42 6.94 12.39 -9.47
C GLU A 42 6.56 12.23 -8.00
N VAL A 43 6.86 13.23 -7.16
CA VAL A 43 6.72 13.12 -5.71
C VAL A 43 5.69 14.08 -5.18
N HIS A 44 4.74 13.57 -4.39
CA HIS A 44 3.74 14.32 -3.65
C HIS A 44 3.90 14.08 -2.15
N GLU A 45 3.81 15.12 -1.33
CA GLU A 45 3.73 14.97 0.13
C GLU A 45 2.32 14.56 0.54
N TYR A 46 1.33 15.18 -0.08
CA TYR A 46 -0.08 14.95 0.17
C TYR A 46 -0.85 14.86 -1.15
N LEU A 47 -1.88 14.02 -1.16
CA LEU A 47 -2.86 13.92 -2.24
C LEU A 47 -4.27 14.04 -1.64
N SER A 48 -5.14 14.78 -2.29
CA SER A 48 -6.57 14.71 -2.02
C SER A 48 -7.11 13.33 -2.35
N TYR A 49 -8.29 13.00 -1.83
CA TYR A 49 -8.91 11.70 -2.14
C TYR A 49 -9.15 11.49 -3.64
N ASP A 50 -9.58 12.52 -4.35
CA ASP A 50 -9.84 12.45 -5.79
C ASP A 50 -8.56 12.24 -6.61
N GLU A 51 -7.45 12.90 -6.23
CA GLU A 51 -6.14 12.69 -6.83
C GLU A 51 -5.63 11.27 -6.55
N LEU A 52 -5.77 10.78 -5.31
CA LEU A 52 -5.41 9.42 -4.93
C LEU A 52 -6.18 8.40 -5.80
N VAL A 53 -7.50 8.54 -5.93
CA VAL A 53 -8.34 7.66 -6.75
C VAL A 53 -7.92 7.72 -8.22
N THR A 54 -7.61 8.91 -8.73
CA THR A 54 -7.17 9.10 -10.11
C THR A 54 -5.87 8.36 -10.38
N LEU A 55 -4.88 8.48 -9.48
CA LEU A 55 -3.60 7.78 -9.60
C LEU A 55 -3.76 6.27 -9.47
N VAL A 56 -4.58 5.80 -8.51
CA VAL A 56 -4.91 4.37 -8.37
C VAL A 56 -5.48 3.79 -9.67
N ARG A 57 -6.41 4.50 -10.32
CA ARG A 57 -7.01 4.06 -11.59
C ARG A 57 -6.03 4.02 -12.75
N ARG A 58 -5.11 4.99 -12.82
CA ARG A 58 -4.08 5.08 -13.86
C ARG A 58 -2.96 4.06 -13.65
N ALA A 59 -2.69 3.68 -12.40
CA ALA A 59 -1.59 2.79 -12.08
C ALA A 59 -1.77 1.40 -12.70
N ARG A 60 -0.68 0.84 -13.25
CA ARG A 60 -0.55 -0.58 -13.53
C ARG A 60 -0.48 -1.36 -12.22
N VAL A 61 0.31 -0.86 -11.27
CA VAL A 61 0.51 -1.43 -9.95
C VAL A 61 0.41 -0.35 -8.89
N VAL A 62 -0.26 -0.67 -7.79
CA VAL A 62 -0.29 0.15 -6.58
C VAL A 62 0.55 -0.53 -5.50
N VAL A 63 1.52 0.17 -4.95
CA VAL A 63 2.29 -0.25 -3.77
C VAL A 63 1.88 0.62 -2.60
N CYS A 64 1.56 0.02 -1.46
CA CYS A 64 1.14 0.82 -0.31
C CYS A 64 1.52 0.19 1.03
N HIS A 65 1.52 1.01 2.07
CA HIS A 65 1.54 0.50 3.44
C HIS A 65 0.22 -0.24 3.75
N ALA A 66 0.19 -1.04 4.81
CA ALA A 66 -1.00 -1.79 5.19
C ALA A 66 -2.08 -0.91 5.88
N GLY A 67 -2.31 0.29 5.38
CA GLY A 67 -3.40 1.17 5.80
C GLY A 67 -4.72 0.74 5.15
N VAL A 68 -5.74 0.47 5.98
CA VAL A 68 -7.05 -0.05 5.52
C VAL A 68 -7.68 0.84 4.47
N GLY A 69 -7.66 2.18 4.67
CA GLY A 69 -8.26 3.14 3.74
C GLY A 69 -7.65 3.06 2.34
N THR A 70 -6.32 2.98 2.25
CA THR A 70 -5.61 2.87 0.99
C THR A 70 -5.88 1.54 0.29
N ILE A 71 -5.84 0.43 1.05
CA ILE A 71 -6.13 -0.91 0.51
C ILE A 71 -7.55 -0.96 -0.05
N LEU A 72 -8.55 -0.48 0.71
CA LEU A 72 -9.94 -0.45 0.25
C LEU A 72 -10.13 0.44 -0.99
N THR A 73 -9.43 1.58 -1.05
CA THR A 73 -9.46 2.44 -2.23
C THR A 73 -8.90 1.73 -3.46
N ALA A 74 -7.78 1.01 -3.33
CA ALA A 74 -7.20 0.24 -4.42
C ALA A 74 -8.17 -0.86 -4.89
N LEU A 75 -8.70 -1.67 -3.98
CA LEU A 75 -9.63 -2.76 -4.29
C LEU A 75 -10.93 -2.27 -4.90
N ALA A 76 -11.51 -1.17 -4.40
CA ALA A 76 -12.73 -0.57 -4.94
C ALA A 76 -12.55 -0.05 -6.37
N ASN A 77 -11.31 0.25 -6.77
CA ASN A 77 -10.96 0.66 -8.12
C ASN A 77 -10.36 -0.49 -8.97
N GLY A 78 -10.59 -1.74 -8.57
CA GLY A 78 -10.18 -2.92 -9.34
C GLY A 78 -8.68 -3.18 -9.32
N ARG A 79 -7.93 -2.62 -8.37
CA ARG A 79 -6.49 -2.82 -8.24
C ARG A 79 -6.19 -3.74 -7.06
N ARG A 80 -5.39 -4.77 -7.29
CA ARG A 80 -4.82 -5.64 -6.26
C ARG A 80 -3.48 -5.04 -5.83
N PRO A 81 -3.38 -4.38 -4.65
CA PRO A 81 -2.15 -3.69 -4.30
C PRO A 81 -1.07 -4.65 -3.79
N ILE A 82 0.19 -4.27 -3.98
CA ILE A 82 1.32 -4.78 -3.21
C ILE A 82 1.31 -4.05 -1.88
N VAL A 83 1.22 -4.79 -0.79
CA VAL A 83 1.11 -4.24 0.56
C VAL A 83 2.37 -4.55 1.35
N VAL A 84 2.98 -3.50 1.90
CA VAL A 84 4.16 -3.56 2.77
C VAL A 84 3.75 -3.12 4.17
N PRO A 85 3.73 -3.99 5.18
CA PRO A 85 3.35 -3.59 6.52
C PRO A 85 4.46 -2.77 7.19
N ARG A 86 4.05 -1.76 7.95
CA ARG A 86 4.92 -1.05 8.89
C ARG A 86 5.21 -1.94 10.08
N LEU A 87 6.41 -1.82 10.65
CA LEU A 87 6.88 -2.64 11.75
C LEU A 87 7.26 -1.78 12.95
N ALA A 88 6.75 -2.16 14.12
CA ALA A 88 7.06 -1.47 15.38
C ALA A 88 8.56 -1.49 15.70
N ARG A 89 9.25 -2.58 15.39
CA ARG A 89 10.71 -2.70 15.58
C ARG A 89 11.55 -1.69 14.80
N HIS A 90 10.98 -1.06 13.77
CA HIS A 90 11.64 0.00 12.99
C HIS A 90 11.11 1.41 13.35
N GLY A 91 10.25 1.52 14.36
CA GLY A 91 9.64 2.79 14.75
C GLY A 91 8.63 3.33 13.74
N GLU A 92 8.13 2.49 12.83
CA GLU A 92 7.23 2.86 11.74
C GLU A 92 5.75 2.78 12.15
N ALA A 93 5.45 2.09 13.24
CA ALA A 93 4.12 1.91 13.80
C ALA A 93 4.21 1.67 15.32
N VAL A 94 3.09 1.90 16.01
CA VAL A 94 3.00 1.67 17.47
C VAL A 94 3.05 0.17 17.81
N ASP A 95 2.49 -0.67 16.93
CA ASP A 95 2.45 -2.13 17.07
C ASP A 95 2.45 -2.80 15.68
N ASP A 96 2.45 -4.13 15.66
CA ASP A 96 2.50 -4.92 14.43
C ASP A 96 1.10 -5.34 13.91
N HIS A 97 0.03 -4.60 14.22
CA HIS A 97 -1.32 -4.90 13.72
C HIS A 97 -1.42 -4.89 12.19
N GLN A 98 -0.59 -4.09 11.51
CA GLN A 98 -0.54 -4.04 10.05
C GLN A 98 -0.05 -5.36 9.43
N VAL A 99 0.85 -6.08 10.11
CA VAL A 99 1.33 -7.39 9.66
C VAL A 99 0.19 -8.42 9.67
N ALA A 100 -0.54 -8.50 10.78
CA ALA A 100 -1.66 -9.44 10.90
C ALA A 100 -2.75 -9.17 9.85
N LEU A 101 -3.08 -7.90 9.61
CA LEU A 101 -4.04 -7.49 8.58
C LEU A 101 -3.54 -7.88 7.18
N ALA A 102 -2.30 -7.52 6.83
CA ALA A 102 -1.76 -7.75 5.50
C ALA A 102 -1.69 -9.25 5.17
N ARG A 103 -1.27 -10.09 6.13
CA ARG A 103 -1.27 -11.57 5.98
C ARG A 103 -2.67 -12.09 5.70
N ARG A 104 -3.67 -11.68 6.50
CA ARG A 104 -5.05 -12.14 6.32
C ARG A 104 -5.62 -11.74 4.96
N LEU A 105 -5.32 -10.55 4.47
CA LEU A 105 -5.74 -10.11 3.14
C LEU A 105 -5.01 -10.86 2.02
N ALA A 106 -3.75 -11.22 2.23
CA ALA A 106 -2.98 -12.03 1.28
C ALA A 106 -3.50 -13.47 1.22
N ASP A 107 -3.84 -14.08 2.36
CA ASP A 107 -4.39 -15.44 2.43
C ASP A 107 -5.68 -15.60 1.61
N VAL A 108 -6.49 -14.54 1.54
CA VAL A 108 -7.72 -14.51 0.72
C VAL A 108 -7.50 -13.92 -0.68
N GLY A 109 -6.28 -13.65 -1.07
CA GLY A 109 -5.90 -13.23 -2.41
C GLY A 109 -6.22 -11.78 -2.77
N LEU A 110 -6.58 -10.92 -1.82
CA LEU A 110 -6.95 -9.53 -2.06
C LEU A 110 -5.76 -8.60 -2.26
N VAL A 111 -4.61 -8.95 -1.69
CA VAL A 111 -3.38 -8.18 -1.81
C VAL A 111 -2.21 -9.09 -2.12
N LEU A 112 -1.11 -8.52 -2.58
CA LEU A 112 0.19 -9.16 -2.61
C LEU A 112 0.98 -8.66 -1.41
N LEU A 113 1.42 -9.57 -0.56
CA LEU A 113 2.16 -9.21 0.64
C LEU A 113 3.67 -9.18 0.35
N ALA A 114 4.28 -8.03 0.58
CA ALA A 114 5.72 -7.89 0.73
C ALA A 114 6.03 -7.67 2.22
N GLU A 115 6.33 -8.74 2.96
CA GLU A 115 6.66 -8.62 4.40
C GLU A 115 7.92 -7.78 4.63
N ASP A 116 8.83 -7.79 3.67
CA ASP A 116 9.99 -6.91 3.62
C ASP A 116 9.97 -6.10 2.32
N PRO A 117 10.27 -4.79 2.36
CA PRO A 117 10.28 -3.93 1.17
C PRO A 117 11.22 -4.42 0.06
N SER A 118 12.28 -5.16 0.39
CA SER A 118 13.22 -5.73 -0.60
C SER A 118 12.56 -6.70 -1.58
N LEU A 119 11.36 -7.19 -1.25
CA LEU A 119 10.54 -8.03 -2.15
C LEU A 119 9.77 -7.21 -3.20
N VAL A 120 9.64 -5.91 -3.01
CA VAL A 120 8.85 -5.04 -3.90
C VAL A 120 9.35 -5.07 -5.35
N PRO A 121 10.66 -4.95 -5.66
CA PRO A 121 11.13 -5.01 -7.03
C PRO A 121 10.78 -6.33 -7.75
N GLN A 122 10.92 -7.47 -7.05
CA GLN A 122 10.53 -8.77 -7.59
C GLN A 122 9.03 -8.84 -7.87
N LEU A 123 8.19 -8.41 -6.92
CA LEU A 123 6.74 -8.40 -7.09
C LEU A 123 6.31 -7.45 -8.21
N LEU A 124 6.99 -6.33 -8.41
CA LEU A 124 6.75 -5.42 -9.54
C LEU A 124 7.06 -6.07 -10.89
N ALA A 125 8.10 -6.89 -10.97
CA ALA A 125 8.46 -7.63 -12.18
C ALA A 125 7.46 -8.76 -12.50
N ASP A 126 6.90 -9.41 -11.47
CA ASP A 126 5.95 -10.52 -11.62
C ASP A 126 4.50 -10.05 -11.86
N THR A 127 4.26 -8.73 -11.89
CA THR A 127 2.90 -8.15 -11.92
C THR A 127 2.15 -8.34 -13.24
N ASP A 128 2.74 -8.82 -14.31
CA ASP A 128 1.98 -9.26 -15.48
C ASP A 128 0.98 -10.38 -15.12
N ALA A 129 1.29 -11.18 -14.09
CA ALA A 129 0.38 -12.15 -13.48
C ALA A 129 -0.64 -11.50 -12.50
N VAL A 130 -0.42 -10.26 -12.07
CA VAL A 130 -1.18 -9.57 -11.00
C VAL A 130 -2.23 -8.63 -11.54
N VAL A 131 -2.17 -8.22 -12.80
CA VAL A 131 -3.22 -7.43 -13.48
C VAL A 131 -4.49 -8.27 -13.71
N ALA A 132 -4.47 -9.56 -13.34
CA ALA A 132 -5.70 -10.32 -13.18
C ALA A 132 -6.63 -9.57 -12.21
N GLU A 133 -7.84 -9.30 -12.67
CA GLU A 133 -8.92 -8.59 -11.95
C GLU A 133 -8.88 -8.88 -10.45
N ALA A 134 -8.70 -7.82 -9.63
CA ALA A 134 -8.77 -7.98 -8.18
C ALA A 134 -10.08 -8.67 -7.82
N PRO A 135 -10.08 -9.78 -7.09
CA PRO A 135 -11.32 -10.42 -6.68
C PRO A 135 -12.15 -9.38 -5.92
N ARG A 136 -13.40 -9.20 -6.29
CA ARG A 136 -14.29 -8.27 -5.58
C ARG A 136 -14.40 -8.77 -4.13
N PRO A 137 -14.09 -7.92 -3.13
CA PRO A 137 -14.21 -8.34 -1.74
C PRO A 137 -15.63 -8.82 -1.48
N ALA A 138 -15.77 -10.01 -0.91
CA ALA A 138 -17.07 -10.51 -0.48
C ALA A 138 -17.67 -9.54 0.56
N PRO A 139 -19.00 -9.30 0.59
CA PRO A 139 -19.64 -8.43 1.56
C PRO A 139 -19.28 -8.75 3.02
N ALA A 140 -19.09 -10.02 3.34
CA ALA A 140 -18.64 -10.49 4.66
C ALA A 140 -17.24 -9.94 5.02
N LEU A 141 -16.32 -9.89 4.07
CA LEU A 141 -14.97 -9.38 4.28
C LEU A 141 -14.96 -7.86 4.46
N LEU A 142 -15.80 -7.13 3.73
CA LEU A 142 -15.97 -5.69 3.93
C LEU A 142 -16.51 -5.40 5.34
N ALA A 143 -17.43 -6.23 5.85
CA ALA A 143 -17.94 -6.12 7.22
C ALA A 143 -16.84 -6.44 8.26
N GLU A 144 -16.01 -7.46 8.02
CA GLU A 144 -14.87 -7.79 8.89
C GLU A 144 -13.83 -6.66 8.92
N LEU A 145 -13.47 -6.10 7.76
CA LEU A 145 -12.55 -4.97 7.66
C LEU A 145 -13.10 -3.73 8.38
N SER A 146 -14.39 -3.45 8.21
CA SER A 146 -15.07 -2.36 8.91
C SER A 146 -15.05 -2.57 10.43
N SER A 147 -15.28 -3.80 10.89
CA SER A 147 -15.20 -4.16 12.32
C SER A 147 -13.77 -4.05 12.85
N PHE A 148 -12.78 -4.46 12.06
CA PHE A 148 -11.36 -4.33 12.42
C PHE A 148 -10.96 -2.87 12.61
N VAL A 149 -11.35 -1.99 11.67
CA VAL A 149 -11.12 -0.54 11.77
C VAL A 149 -11.80 0.04 13.00
N ALA A 150 -13.08 -0.30 13.24
CA ALA A 150 -13.82 0.19 14.39
C ALA A 150 -13.17 -0.23 15.72
N ASN A 151 -12.61 -1.43 15.79
CA ASN A 151 -11.92 -1.92 16.98
C ASN A 151 -10.52 -1.30 17.16
N ALA A 152 -9.80 -1.02 16.07
CA ALA A 152 -8.51 -0.32 16.12
C ALA A 152 -8.64 1.12 16.59
N VAL A 153 -9.71 1.82 16.16
CA VAL A 153 -10.01 3.22 16.57
C VAL A 153 -10.49 3.31 18.03
N ARG A 154 -11.03 2.24 18.59
CA ARG A 154 -11.58 2.21 19.98
C ARG A 154 -10.56 1.83 21.05
N ARG A 155 -9.33 1.48 20.73
CA ARG A 155 -8.29 1.26 21.74
C ARG A 155 -7.77 2.61 22.23
N PRO A 156 -8.05 3.01 23.48
CA PRO A 156 -7.38 4.17 24.09
C PRO A 156 -5.89 3.83 24.25
N ALA A 157 -5.07 4.85 24.04
CA ALA A 157 -3.63 4.80 24.28
C ALA A 157 -3.32 4.47 25.75
#